data_2c0eca81758d525d718d64788647bebb
#
_entry.id   2c0eca81758d525d718d64788647bebb
#
_cell.length_a   1.000
_cell.length_b   1.000
_cell.length_c   1.000
_cell.angle_alpha   90.00
_cell.angle_beta   90.00
_cell.angle_gamma   90.00
#
_symmetry.space_group_name_H-M   'P 1'
#
loop_
_entity.id
_entity.type
_entity.pdbx_description
1 polymer ?
#
loop_
_entity_poly.entity_id
_entity_poly.type
_entity_poly.pdbx_seq_one_letter_code
_entity_poly.pdbx_strand_id
1 'polypeptide(L)'
;MRRLALALVLLVAALAARAADPADAGVETYALTMPNIRKMAQAFEALDAVAKKNPALAAKVAADHEGSGNLAELITTCEADPLIKSTFAAAGITVRDAILTEGALSFAAAGAYVQKETGKAPTGNPVTVANVKFYQEHLAEIEPINERMQKLAILHDEGEGEDEASDD
;
A
#
# COMPACT_ATOMS: atom_id res chain seq x y z
N MET A 1 -9.48 10.79 -16.26
CA MET A 1 -9.54 9.69 -15.29
C MET A 1 -8.53 8.53 -15.49
N ARG A 2 -7.78 8.47 -16.62
CA ARG A 2 -6.76 7.43 -16.87
C ARG A 2 -5.35 7.71 -16.27
N ARG A 3 -5.11 8.91 -15.75
CA ARG A 3 -3.75 9.33 -15.31
C ARG A 3 -3.44 9.08 -13.84
N LEU A 4 -4.45 8.95 -12.97
CA LEU A 4 -4.27 8.72 -11.53
C LEU A 4 -3.95 7.26 -11.17
N ALA A 5 -4.45 6.28 -11.91
CA ALA A 5 -4.08 4.88 -11.70
C ALA A 5 -2.59 4.59 -11.98
N LEU A 6 -1.93 5.45 -12.76
CA LEU A 6 -0.51 5.30 -13.09
C LEU A 6 0.42 5.73 -11.93
N ALA A 7 -0.02 6.66 -11.09
CA ALA A 7 0.84 7.20 -10.02
C ALA A 7 1.06 6.19 -8.88
N LEU A 8 0.02 5.46 -8.46
CA LEU A 8 0.15 4.45 -7.41
C LEU A 8 0.99 3.25 -7.90
N VAL A 9 0.81 2.84 -9.16
CA VAL A 9 1.62 1.78 -9.79
C VAL A 9 3.09 2.20 -9.92
N LEU A 10 3.37 3.50 -10.14
CA LEU A 10 4.74 4.01 -10.26
C LEU A 10 5.46 4.12 -8.90
N LEU A 11 4.75 4.38 -7.82
CA LEU A 11 5.35 4.46 -6.48
C LEU A 11 5.82 3.08 -6.00
N VAL A 12 4.99 2.05 -6.18
CA VAL A 12 5.36 0.66 -5.84
C VAL A 12 6.38 0.10 -6.82
N ALA A 13 6.33 0.47 -8.11
CA ALA A 13 7.34 0.09 -9.09
C ALA A 13 8.72 0.70 -8.79
N ALA A 14 8.78 1.89 -8.19
CA ALA A 14 10.03 2.50 -7.76
C ALA A 14 10.63 1.77 -6.54
N LEU A 15 9.81 1.26 -5.62
CA LEU A 15 10.24 0.36 -4.55
C LEU A 15 10.67 -1.02 -5.11
N ALA A 16 9.94 -1.57 -6.07
CA ALA A 16 10.28 -2.84 -6.71
C ALA A 16 11.58 -2.78 -7.54
N ALA A 17 11.90 -1.65 -8.16
CA ALA A 17 13.16 -1.47 -8.90
C ALA A 17 14.40 -1.36 -7.99
N ARG A 18 14.22 -1.13 -6.69
CA ARG A 18 15.27 -1.21 -5.66
C ARG A 18 15.42 -2.60 -5.03
N ALA A 19 14.50 -3.51 -5.33
CA ALA A 19 14.42 -4.79 -4.66
C ALA A 19 15.37 -5.83 -5.27
N ALA A 20 16.55 -5.95 -4.69
CA ALA A 20 17.23 -7.22 -4.52
C ALA A 20 17.67 -7.35 -3.05
N ASP A 21 16.97 -6.66 -2.11
CA ASP A 21 17.28 -6.77 -0.70
C ASP A 21 16.48 -7.95 -0.09
N PRO A 22 17.14 -8.89 0.62
CA PRO A 22 16.47 -9.96 1.36
C PRO A 22 15.35 -9.48 2.30
N ALA A 23 15.35 -8.20 2.67
CA ALA A 23 14.32 -7.58 3.51
C ALA A 23 12.93 -7.48 2.81
N ASP A 24 12.87 -7.44 1.48
CA ASP A 24 11.62 -7.39 0.72
C ASP A 24 11.04 -8.79 0.41
N ALA A 25 11.77 -9.86 0.76
CA ALA A 25 11.36 -11.24 0.54
C ALA A 25 10.01 -11.61 1.19
N GLY A 26 9.51 -10.80 2.12
CA GLY A 26 8.22 -11.02 2.75
C GLY A 26 7.03 -10.80 1.82
N VAL A 27 7.05 -9.80 0.96
CA VAL A 27 5.93 -9.45 0.06
C VAL A 27 5.72 -10.52 -1.01
N GLU A 28 6.80 -10.99 -1.63
CA GLU A 28 6.73 -11.98 -2.70
C GLU A 28 6.20 -13.33 -2.24
N THR A 29 6.36 -13.65 -0.96
CA THR A 29 5.91 -14.89 -0.34
C THR A 29 4.61 -14.75 0.45
N TYR A 30 4.06 -13.55 0.54
CA TYR A 30 2.84 -13.27 1.29
C TYR A 30 1.60 -13.58 0.44
N ALA A 31 0.81 -14.57 0.87
CA ALA A 31 -0.41 -14.97 0.18
C ALA A 31 -1.57 -14.01 0.51
N LEU A 32 -2.21 -13.46 -0.51
CA LEU A 32 -3.38 -12.60 -0.37
C LEU A 32 -4.61 -13.40 0.07
N THR A 33 -5.40 -12.78 0.95
CA THR A 33 -6.72 -13.26 1.34
C THR A 33 -7.70 -12.09 1.47
N MET A 34 -8.97 -12.27 1.12
CA MET A 34 -9.97 -11.21 1.30
C MET A 34 -10.13 -10.73 2.74
N PRO A 35 -10.08 -11.61 3.79
CA PRO A 35 -10.09 -11.14 5.16
C PRO A 35 -8.95 -10.18 5.49
N ASN A 36 -7.72 -10.45 5.05
CA ASN A 36 -6.58 -9.57 5.31
C ASN A 36 -6.69 -8.24 4.54
N ILE A 37 -7.14 -8.26 3.28
CA ILE A 37 -7.38 -7.04 2.49
C ILE A 37 -8.42 -6.14 3.17
N ARG A 38 -9.52 -6.71 3.66
CA ARG A 38 -10.54 -5.93 4.37
C ARG A 38 -10.04 -5.35 5.69
N LYS A 39 -9.31 -6.14 6.49
CA LYS A 39 -8.73 -5.68 7.76
C LYS A 39 -7.65 -4.62 7.55
N MET A 40 -6.81 -4.78 6.53
CA MET A 40 -5.82 -3.80 6.11
C MET A 40 -6.49 -2.46 5.80
N ALA A 41 -7.53 -2.45 4.96
CA ALA A 41 -8.25 -1.23 4.62
C ALA A 41 -8.87 -0.56 5.86
N GLN A 42 -9.51 -1.33 6.74
CA GLN A 42 -10.05 -0.83 8.01
C GLN A 42 -8.96 -0.22 8.91
N ALA A 43 -7.77 -0.84 8.96
CA ALA A 43 -6.66 -0.34 9.75
C ALA A 43 -6.13 0.99 9.22
N PHE A 44 -5.94 1.13 7.90
CA PHE A 44 -5.51 2.38 7.29
C PHE A 44 -6.57 3.48 7.38
N GLU A 45 -7.86 3.16 7.18
CA GLU A 45 -8.96 4.10 7.40
C GLU A 45 -8.99 4.62 8.85
N ALA A 46 -8.78 3.73 9.82
CA ALA A 46 -8.70 4.09 11.24
C ALA A 46 -7.46 4.95 11.55
N LEU A 47 -6.31 4.61 10.96
CA LEU A 47 -5.09 5.39 11.13
C LEU A 47 -5.24 6.80 10.54
N ASP A 48 -5.81 6.92 9.35
CA ASP A 48 -6.11 8.22 8.72
C ASP A 48 -7.03 9.09 9.60
N ALA A 49 -8.07 8.48 10.17
CA ALA A 49 -8.97 9.20 11.09
C ALA A 49 -8.28 9.66 12.38
N VAL A 50 -7.28 8.93 12.87
CA VAL A 50 -6.45 9.31 14.00
C VAL A 50 -5.46 10.41 13.59
N ALA A 51 -4.81 10.27 12.45
CA ALA A 51 -3.83 11.22 11.92
C ALA A 51 -4.46 12.60 11.66
N LYS A 52 -5.68 12.66 11.11
CA LYS A 52 -6.45 13.91 10.94
C LYS A 52 -6.70 14.67 12.24
N LYS A 53 -6.72 13.99 13.37
CA LYS A 53 -6.87 14.59 14.70
C LYS A 53 -5.52 14.83 15.41
N ASN A 54 -4.45 14.30 14.87
CA ASN A 54 -3.11 14.39 15.43
C ASN A 54 -2.08 14.72 14.33
N PRO A 55 -1.89 16.03 14.05
CA PRO A 55 -0.96 16.47 13.00
C PRO A 55 0.48 15.96 13.20
N ALA A 56 0.91 15.77 14.45
CA ALA A 56 2.25 15.23 14.73
C ALA A 56 2.37 13.77 14.29
N LEU A 57 1.31 12.97 14.42
CA LEU A 57 1.26 11.60 13.91
C LEU A 57 1.25 11.60 12.38
N ALA A 58 0.47 12.48 11.75
CA ALA A 58 0.42 12.60 10.30
C ALA A 58 1.81 12.90 9.73
N ALA A 59 2.50 13.92 10.25
CA ALA A 59 3.86 14.28 9.85
C ALA A 59 4.85 13.13 10.08
N LYS A 60 4.71 12.39 11.20
CA LYS A 60 5.56 11.23 11.48
C LYS A 60 5.34 10.10 10.46
N VAL A 61 4.09 9.75 10.16
CA VAL A 61 3.77 8.69 9.19
C VAL A 61 4.33 9.04 7.82
N ALA A 62 4.18 10.28 7.37
CA ALA A 62 4.76 10.77 6.12
C ALA A 62 6.29 10.64 6.12
N ALA A 63 6.95 11.14 7.17
CA ALA A 63 8.43 11.08 7.29
C ALA A 63 8.94 9.62 7.36
N ASP A 64 8.24 8.74 8.08
CA ASP A 64 8.59 7.31 8.15
C ASP A 64 8.47 6.63 6.78
N HIS A 65 7.45 7.00 6.01
CA HIS A 65 7.26 6.49 4.65
C HIS A 65 8.36 6.94 3.69
N GLU A 66 8.71 8.22 3.70
CA GLU A 66 9.77 8.78 2.86
C GLU A 66 11.18 8.34 3.31
N GLY A 67 11.41 8.24 4.62
CA GLY A 67 12.71 7.92 5.21
C GLY A 67 13.05 6.43 5.18
N SER A 68 12.08 5.56 4.97
CA SER A 68 12.32 4.11 4.98
C SER A 68 13.06 3.66 3.73
N GLY A 69 14.28 3.14 3.91
CA GLY A 69 15.09 2.61 2.83
C GLY A 69 14.56 1.29 2.26
N ASN A 70 13.78 0.55 3.06
CA ASN A 70 13.18 -0.73 2.69
C ASN A 70 11.95 -1.06 3.56
N LEU A 71 11.18 -2.04 3.12
CA LEU A 71 9.94 -2.45 3.76
C LEU A 71 10.12 -2.95 5.21
N ALA A 72 11.22 -3.63 5.51
CA ALA A 72 11.48 -4.14 6.86
C ALA A 72 11.72 -3.00 7.86
N GLU A 73 12.38 -1.93 7.41
CA GLU A 73 12.59 -0.73 8.19
C GLU A 73 11.26 -0.01 8.45
N LEU A 74 10.43 0.17 7.43
CA LEU A 74 9.09 0.73 7.57
C LEU A 74 8.24 -0.06 8.58
N ILE A 75 8.20 -1.38 8.46
CA ILE A 75 7.49 -2.25 9.41
C ILE A 75 8.01 -2.02 10.84
N THR A 76 9.34 -2.04 11.02
CA THR A 76 9.96 -1.87 12.34
C THR A 76 9.60 -0.52 12.96
N THR A 77 9.66 0.54 12.16
CA THR A 77 9.35 1.91 12.60
C THR A 77 7.89 2.06 12.98
N CYS A 78 6.98 1.53 12.16
CA CYS A 78 5.54 1.54 12.45
C CYS A 78 5.17 0.66 13.66
N GLU A 79 5.82 -0.48 13.85
CA GLU A 79 5.61 -1.36 15.01
C GLU A 79 6.14 -0.76 16.32
N ALA A 80 7.13 0.12 16.25
CA ALA A 80 7.66 0.83 17.41
C ALA A 80 6.70 1.93 17.93
N ASP A 81 5.79 2.42 17.11
CA ASP A 81 4.81 3.43 17.51
C ASP A 81 3.57 2.78 18.17
N PRO A 82 3.32 3.04 19.48
CA PRO A 82 2.21 2.39 20.19
C PRO A 82 0.83 2.75 19.62
N LEU A 83 0.66 3.95 19.06
CA LEU A 83 -0.62 4.41 18.54
C LEU A 83 -0.91 3.73 17.20
N ILE A 84 0.07 3.65 16.30
CA ILE A 84 -0.04 2.90 15.04
C ILE A 84 -0.35 1.44 15.36
N LYS A 85 0.48 0.81 16.21
CA LYS A 85 0.32 -0.60 16.58
C LYS A 85 -1.05 -0.91 17.18
N SER A 86 -1.56 -0.06 18.09
CA SER A 86 -2.87 -0.27 18.70
C SER A 86 -4.02 -0.07 17.72
N THR A 87 -3.87 0.87 16.77
CA THR A 87 -4.88 1.12 15.72
C THR A 87 -5.03 -0.10 14.80
N PHE A 88 -3.92 -0.68 14.37
CA PHE A 88 -3.94 -1.88 13.52
C PHE A 88 -4.46 -3.10 14.29
N ALA A 89 -4.05 -3.26 15.56
CA ALA A 89 -4.56 -4.34 16.40
C ALA A 89 -6.07 -4.26 16.62
N ALA A 90 -6.63 -3.06 16.76
CA ALA A 90 -8.07 -2.84 16.86
C ALA A 90 -8.84 -3.28 15.59
N ALA A 91 -8.23 -3.18 14.41
CA ALA A 91 -8.76 -3.71 13.16
C ALA A 91 -8.53 -5.24 12.99
N GLY A 92 -7.86 -5.87 13.96
CA GLY A 92 -7.60 -7.32 13.96
C GLY A 92 -6.53 -7.77 12.98
N ILE A 93 -5.55 -6.88 12.69
CA ILE A 93 -4.39 -7.17 11.84
C ILE A 93 -3.12 -6.63 12.50
N THR A 94 -1.97 -7.25 12.27
CA THR A 94 -0.69 -6.67 12.67
C THR A 94 -0.24 -5.60 11.70
N VAL A 95 0.62 -4.67 12.13
CA VAL A 95 1.25 -3.69 11.22
C VAL A 95 1.96 -4.40 10.08
N ARG A 96 2.74 -5.43 10.41
CA ARG A 96 3.45 -6.25 9.43
C ARG A 96 2.51 -6.86 8.39
N ASP A 97 1.45 -7.54 8.83
CA ASP A 97 0.53 -8.20 7.91
C ASP A 97 -0.21 -7.19 7.03
N ALA A 98 -0.54 -6.01 7.55
CA ALA A 98 -1.18 -4.96 6.77
C ALA A 98 -0.25 -4.43 5.68
N ILE A 99 1.00 -4.10 6.01
CA ILE A 99 1.99 -3.61 5.04
C ILE A 99 2.32 -4.69 4.00
N LEU A 100 2.47 -5.96 4.41
CA LEU A 100 2.69 -7.06 3.47
C LEU A 100 1.47 -7.31 2.58
N THR A 101 0.24 -7.16 3.11
CA THR A 101 -0.98 -7.28 2.31
C THR A 101 -1.06 -6.18 1.26
N GLU A 102 -0.74 -4.95 1.63
CA GLU A 102 -0.73 -3.80 0.71
C GLU A 102 0.30 -4.01 -0.41
N GLY A 103 1.54 -4.35 -0.06
CA GLY A 103 2.60 -4.62 -1.03
C GLY A 103 2.24 -5.78 -1.98
N ALA A 104 1.78 -6.91 -1.45
CA ALA A 104 1.38 -8.07 -2.26
C ALA A 104 0.18 -7.75 -3.18
N LEU A 105 -0.77 -6.92 -2.70
CA LEU A 105 -1.92 -6.47 -3.49
C LEU A 105 -1.49 -5.59 -4.66
N SER A 106 -0.57 -4.66 -4.42
CA SER A 106 0.00 -3.77 -5.44
C SER A 106 0.76 -4.55 -6.51
N PHE A 107 1.60 -5.53 -6.12
CA PHE A 107 2.27 -6.42 -7.06
C PHE A 107 1.28 -7.26 -7.89
N ALA A 108 0.23 -7.76 -7.25
CA ALA A 108 -0.80 -8.54 -7.93
C ALA A 108 -1.56 -7.71 -8.96
N ALA A 109 -1.92 -6.47 -8.62
CA ALA A 109 -2.57 -5.52 -9.51
C ALA A 109 -1.68 -5.17 -10.72
N ALA A 110 -0.39 -4.88 -10.48
CA ALA A 110 0.58 -4.62 -11.54
C ALA A 110 0.75 -5.82 -12.47
N GLY A 111 0.87 -7.03 -11.92
CA GLY A 111 0.95 -8.27 -12.69
C GLY A 111 -0.31 -8.53 -13.54
N ALA A 112 -1.49 -8.30 -12.98
CA ALA A 112 -2.76 -8.41 -13.70
C ALA A 112 -2.86 -7.38 -14.85
N TYR A 113 -2.41 -6.15 -14.63
CA TYR A 113 -2.34 -5.13 -15.66
C TYR A 113 -1.40 -5.53 -16.81
N VAL A 114 -0.19 -5.97 -16.49
CA VAL A 114 0.78 -6.43 -17.51
C VAL A 114 0.21 -7.60 -18.31
N GLN A 115 -0.41 -8.57 -17.64
CA GLN A 115 -1.06 -9.69 -18.33
C GLN A 115 -2.15 -9.23 -19.29
N LYS A 116 -3.00 -8.29 -18.86
CA LYS A 116 -4.08 -7.72 -19.68
C LYS A 116 -3.54 -7.00 -20.93
N GLU A 117 -2.48 -6.19 -20.76
CA GLU A 117 -1.93 -5.37 -21.86
C GLU A 117 -1.07 -6.20 -22.85
N THR A 118 -0.38 -7.23 -22.34
CA THR A 118 0.59 -7.99 -23.17
C THR A 118 0.12 -9.36 -23.57
N GLY A 119 -0.92 -9.91 -22.96
CA GLY A 119 -1.37 -11.29 -23.11
C GLY A 119 -0.41 -12.32 -22.50
N LYS A 120 0.67 -11.90 -21.84
CA LYS A 120 1.67 -12.79 -21.25
C LYS A 120 1.22 -13.22 -19.85
N ALA A 121 1.36 -14.52 -19.56
CA ALA A 121 1.11 -15.04 -18.23
C ALA A 121 2.06 -14.39 -17.19
N PRO A 122 1.61 -14.17 -15.95
CA PRO A 122 2.47 -13.65 -14.90
C PRO A 122 3.61 -14.60 -14.62
N THR A 123 4.80 -14.05 -14.41
CA THR A 123 6.02 -14.79 -14.08
C THR A 123 6.44 -14.44 -12.64
N GLY A 124 7.21 -15.31 -12.02
CA GLY A 124 7.70 -15.14 -10.65
C GLY A 124 7.55 -16.43 -9.84
N ASN A 125 7.62 -16.30 -8.52
CA ASN A 125 7.39 -17.42 -7.64
C ASN A 125 5.89 -17.84 -7.62
N PRO A 126 5.56 -19.07 -7.17
CA PRO A 126 4.18 -19.57 -7.18
C PRO A 126 3.18 -18.70 -6.42
N VAL A 127 3.60 -18.03 -5.32
CA VAL A 127 2.74 -17.15 -4.52
C VAL A 127 2.39 -15.89 -5.31
N THR A 128 3.39 -15.26 -5.96
CA THR A 128 3.16 -14.09 -6.82
C THR A 128 2.16 -14.41 -7.95
N VAL A 129 2.35 -15.55 -8.62
CA VAL A 129 1.43 -15.99 -9.69
C VAL A 129 0.02 -16.25 -9.14
N ALA A 130 -0.09 -16.88 -7.96
CA ALA A 130 -1.37 -17.13 -7.29
C ALA A 130 -2.06 -15.82 -6.87
N ASN A 131 -1.29 -14.84 -6.39
CA ASN A 131 -1.82 -13.52 -6.01
C ASN A 131 -2.37 -12.75 -7.21
N VAL A 132 -1.73 -12.82 -8.39
CA VAL A 132 -2.27 -12.20 -9.63
C VAL A 132 -3.61 -12.82 -10.00
N LYS A 133 -3.71 -14.14 -9.95
CA LYS A 133 -4.97 -14.85 -10.22
C LYS A 133 -6.03 -14.49 -9.18
N PHE A 134 -5.68 -14.48 -7.89
CA PHE A 134 -6.55 -14.08 -6.79
C PHE A 134 -7.10 -12.66 -7.01
N TYR A 135 -6.23 -11.70 -7.36
CA TYR A 135 -6.63 -10.33 -7.64
C TYR A 135 -7.67 -10.25 -8.77
N GLN A 136 -7.44 -10.98 -9.87
CA GLN A 136 -8.36 -11.01 -11.00
C GLN A 136 -9.72 -11.63 -10.64
N GLU A 137 -9.71 -12.72 -9.86
CA GLU A 137 -10.94 -13.40 -9.42
C GLU A 137 -11.78 -12.55 -8.45
N HIS A 138 -11.12 -11.70 -7.65
CA HIS A 138 -11.76 -10.85 -6.63
C HIS A 138 -11.81 -9.37 -7.00
N LEU A 139 -11.52 -9.02 -8.26
CA LEU A 139 -11.41 -7.62 -8.71
C LEU A 139 -12.62 -6.76 -8.31
N ALA A 140 -13.83 -7.28 -8.51
CA ALA A 140 -15.06 -6.57 -8.19
C ALA A 140 -15.24 -6.27 -6.68
N GLU A 141 -14.61 -7.06 -5.80
CA GLU A 141 -14.61 -6.81 -4.36
C GLU A 141 -13.44 -5.90 -3.93
N ILE A 142 -12.30 -5.98 -4.63
CA ILE A 142 -11.08 -5.25 -4.33
C ILE A 142 -11.15 -3.80 -4.83
N GLU A 143 -11.71 -3.55 -6.02
CA GLU A 143 -11.80 -2.20 -6.59
C GLU A 143 -12.43 -1.17 -5.63
N PRO A 144 -13.60 -1.43 -5.01
CA PRO A 144 -14.18 -0.48 -4.05
C PRO A 144 -13.30 -0.25 -2.81
N ILE A 145 -12.52 -1.24 -2.40
CA ILE A 145 -11.55 -1.09 -1.30
C ILE A 145 -10.42 -0.16 -1.73
N ASN A 146 -9.83 -0.40 -2.89
CA ASN A 146 -8.76 0.43 -3.43
C ASN A 146 -9.21 1.88 -3.64
N GLU A 147 -10.43 2.11 -4.13
CA GLU A 147 -10.98 3.46 -4.29
C GLU A 147 -11.11 4.22 -2.96
N ARG A 148 -11.41 3.52 -1.86
CA ARG A 148 -11.44 4.12 -0.53
C ARG A 148 -10.03 4.41 -0.03
N MET A 149 -9.12 3.45 -0.19
CA MET A 149 -7.70 3.61 0.21
C MET A 149 -7.05 4.80 -0.50
N GLN A 150 -7.33 5.01 -1.79
CA GLN A 150 -6.83 6.14 -2.57
C GLN A 150 -7.32 7.52 -2.09
N LYS A 151 -8.28 7.58 -1.18
CA LYS A 151 -8.78 8.85 -0.60
C LYS A 151 -8.21 9.14 0.79
N LEU A 152 -7.36 8.27 1.30
CA LEU A 152 -6.74 8.46 2.62
C LEU A 152 -5.56 9.42 2.52
N ALA A 153 -5.60 10.51 3.28
CA ALA A 153 -4.56 11.54 3.28
C ALA A 153 -3.19 10.99 3.69
N ILE A 154 -3.15 10.02 4.60
CA ILE A 154 -1.92 9.38 5.08
C ILE A 154 -1.16 8.57 3.99
N LEU A 155 -1.80 8.28 2.86
CA LEU A 155 -1.20 7.54 1.75
C LEU A 155 -0.78 8.47 0.59
N HIS A 156 -1.03 9.78 0.72
CA HIS A 156 -0.67 10.78 -0.26
C HIS A 156 0.15 11.86 0.42
N ASP A 157 1.30 12.18 -0.15
CA ASP A 157 2.03 13.38 0.21
C ASP A 157 1.22 14.59 -0.30
N GLU A 158 0.60 15.35 0.62
CA GLU A 158 -0.05 16.63 0.29
C GLU A 158 0.99 17.74 0.04
N GLY A 159 2.11 17.39 -0.57
CA GLY A 159 3.15 18.32 -1.00
C GLY A 159 2.82 19.12 -2.26
N GLU A 160 1.62 19.02 -2.83
CA GLU A 160 1.17 19.95 -3.87
C GLU A 160 0.71 21.24 -3.20
N GLY A 161 1.69 22.15 -3.01
CA GLY A 161 1.44 23.53 -2.67
C GLY A 161 0.40 24.11 -3.60
N GLU A 162 -0.61 24.75 -3.01
CA GLU A 162 -1.48 25.67 -3.70
C GLU A 162 -0.59 26.69 -4.44
N ASP A 163 -0.42 26.50 -5.74
CA ASP A 163 0.00 27.60 -6.62
C ASP A 163 -1.13 28.63 -6.56
N GLU A 164 -1.09 29.48 -5.51
CA GLU A 164 -1.78 30.75 -5.56
C GLU A 164 -1.27 31.49 -6.79
N ALA A 165 -2.06 31.41 -7.86
CA ALA A 165 -1.93 32.32 -8.97
C ALA A 165 -2.12 33.73 -8.43
N SER A 166 -1.02 34.41 -8.15
CA SER A 166 -1.01 35.86 -7.99
C SER A 166 -1.22 36.47 -9.38
N ASP A 167 -2.48 36.76 -9.71
CA ASP A 167 -2.82 37.73 -10.73
C ASP A 167 -2.42 39.11 -10.20
N ASP A 168 -1.37 39.70 -10.80
CA ASP A 168 -1.09 41.12 -10.89
C ASP A 168 -1.02 41.54 -12.34
#